data_5465f25a32ac9179903f92cca27f7742
#
_entry.id   5465f25a32ac9179903f92cca27f7742
#
_cell.length_a   1.000
_cell.length_b   1.000
_cell.length_c   1.000
_cell.angle_alpha   90.00
_cell.angle_beta   90.00
_cell.angle_gamma   90.00
#
_symmetry.space_group_name_H-M   'P 1'
#
loop_
_entity.id
_entity.type
_entity.pdbx_description
1 polymer ?
#
loop_
_entity_poly.entity_id
_entity_poly.type
_entity_poly.pdbx_seq_one_letter_code
_entity_poly.pdbx_strand_id
1 'polypeptide(L)'
;VMMLRLQNERMQGSFLPSKREYYEYFGLTPDKLKFANKDALIMHPGPMNRGVEIDTKLADDINVSLVKEQVELGVAVRMACLKIYCK
;
A
#
# COMPACT_ATOMS: atom_id res chain seq x y z
N VAL A 1 6.30 4.05 -6.36
CA VAL A 1 6.20 2.64 -5.95
C VAL A 1 4.83 2.41 -5.36
N MET A 2 4.05 1.57 -6.00
CA MET A 2 2.71 1.24 -5.51
C MET A 2 2.69 -0.18 -4.97
N MET A 3 2.36 -0.31 -3.71
CA MET A 3 2.19 -1.61 -3.06
C MET A 3 0.75 -2.06 -3.16
N LEU A 4 0.52 -3.35 -3.13
CA LEU A 4 -0.81 -3.93 -3.14
C LEU A 4 -1.04 -4.72 -1.85
N ARG A 5 -2.29 -4.70 -1.41
CA ARG A 5 -2.68 -5.37 -0.19
C ARG A 5 -2.64 -6.88 -0.34
N LEU A 6 -2.06 -7.56 0.65
CA LEU A 6 -2.17 -9.00 0.76
C LEU A 6 -3.56 -9.33 1.32
N GLN A 7 -4.39 -10.00 0.51
CA GLN A 7 -5.78 -10.29 0.89
C GLN A 7 -5.87 -11.58 1.68
N ASN A 8 -5.59 -11.50 2.98
CA ASN A 8 -5.58 -12.66 3.87
C ASN A 8 -6.91 -13.39 3.91
N GLU A 9 -8.02 -12.65 3.85
CA GLU A 9 -9.35 -13.22 3.93
C GLU A 9 -9.76 -14.03 2.71
N ARG A 10 -9.07 -13.87 1.59
CA ARG A 10 -9.31 -14.63 0.37
C ARG A 10 -8.32 -15.76 0.14
N MET A 11 -7.31 -15.84 0.98
CA MET A 11 -6.27 -16.84 0.83
C MET A 11 -6.53 -18.00 1.75
N GLN A 12 -7.25 -18.98 1.23
CA GLN A 12 -7.42 -20.26 1.91
C GLN A 12 -6.40 -21.21 1.33
N GLY A 13 -5.45 -21.61 2.16
CA GLY A 13 -4.51 -22.61 1.76
C GLY A 13 -3.06 -22.24 2.02
N SER A 14 -2.23 -23.24 1.85
CA SER A 14 -0.86 -23.28 2.31
C SER A 14 0.18 -22.75 1.30
N PHE A 15 -0.25 -22.04 0.26
CA PHE A 15 0.68 -21.63 -0.80
C PHE A 15 1.51 -20.41 -0.45
N LEU A 16 1.11 -19.67 0.59
CA LEU A 16 1.87 -18.50 1.01
C LEU A 16 2.68 -18.80 2.25
N PRO A 17 3.89 -18.28 2.33
CA PRO A 17 4.66 -18.34 3.56
C PRO A 17 3.92 -17.59 4.69
N SER A 18 4.40 -17.76 5.91
CA SER A 18 3.88 -16.99 7.03
C SER A 18 3.97 -15.49 6.73
N LYS A 19 3.17 -14.67 7.46
CA LYS A 19 3.22 -13.23 7.30
C LYS A 19 4.63 -12.67 7.48
N ARG A 20 5.38 -13.24 8.41
CA ARG A 20 6.76 -12.85 8.66
C ARG A 20 7.67 -13.13 7.48
N GLU A 21 7.55 -14.30 6.87
CA GLU A 21 8.34 -14.66 5.69
C GLU A 21 7.96 -13.80 4.49
N TYR A 22 6.66 -13.55 4.31
CA TYR A 22 6.19 -12.68 3.26
C TYR A 22 6.80 -11.28 3.41
N TYR A 23 6.80 -10.74 4.61
CA TYR A 23 7.39 -9.44 4.90
C TYR A 23 8.88 -9.41 4.57
N GLU A 24 9.63 -10.44 4.95
CA GLU A 24 11.07 -10.48 4.69
C GLU A 24 11.40 -10.49 3.20
N TYR A 25 10.65 -11.23 2.41
CA TYR A 25 10.96 -11.40 0.98
C TYR A 25 10.27 -10.38 0.09
N PHE A 26 9.07 -9.98 0.42
CA PHE A 26 8.24 -9.16 -0.47
C PHE A 26 7.76 -7.84 0.15
N GLY A 27 7.84 -7.69 1.45
CA GLY A 27 7.44 -6.45 2.10
C GLY A 27 8.34 -5.28 1.73
N LEU A 28 7.76 -4.11 1.56
CA LEU A 28 8.54 -2.91 1.29
C LEU A 28 9.10 -2.36 2.60
N THR A 29 10.42 -2.28 2.66
CA THR A 29 11.17 -1.79 3.82
C THR A 29 12.05 -0.61 3.41
N PRO A 30 12.54 0.20 4.37
CA PRO A 30 13.47 1.28 4.03
C PRO A 30 14.70 0.79 3.26
N ASP A 31 15.23 -0.39 3.58
CA ASP A 31 16.38 -0.95 2.89
C ASP A 31 16.09 -1.27 1.42
N LYS A 32 14.90 -1.79 1.14
CA LYS A 32 14.48 -2.08 -0.23
C LYS A 32 14.18 -0.80 -1.01
N LEU A 33 13.65 0.21 -0.35
CA LEU A 33 13.36 1.49 -0.98
C LEU A 33 14.61 2.18 -1.51
N LYS A 34 15.78 1.88 -0.96
CA LYS A 34 17.06 2.44 -1.44
C LYS A 34 17.35 2.10 -2.89
N PHE A 35 16.76 1.02 -3.41
CA PHE A 35 16.95 0.62 -4.81
C PHE A 35 16.06 1.40 -5.78
N ALA A 36 15.09 2.14 -5.27
CA ALA A 36 14.25 3.01 -6.10
C ALA A 36 14.91 4.36 -6.30
N ASN A 37 14.31 5.18 -7.16
CA ASN A 37 14.79 6.56 -7.34
C ASN A 37 14.76 7.31 -6.02
N LYS A 38 15.68 8.28 -5.90
CA LYS A 38 15.80 9.10 -4.69
C LYS A 38 14.50 9.82 -4.33
N ASP A 39 13.74 10.24 -5.32
CA ASP A 39 12.48 10.99 -5.14
C ASP A 39 11.24 10.11 -5.26
N ALA A 40 11.39 8.78 -5.22
CA ALA A 40 10.26 7.87 -5.34
C ALA A 40 9.27 8.06 -4.20
N LEU A 41 7.99 8.06 -4.55
CA LEU A 41 6.90 8.15 -3.60
C LEU A 41 6.24 6.78 -3.44
N ILE A 42 5.68 6.54 -2.27
CA ILE A 42 5.02 5.27 -1.95
C ILE A 42 3.52 5.46 -1.99
N MET A 43 2.84 4.57 -2.68
CA MET A 43 1.38 4.55 -2.78
C MET A 43 0.84 3.19 -2.38
N HIS A 44 -0.39 3.16 -1.93
CA HIS A 44 -1.11 1.95 -1.57
C HIS A 44 -2.60 2.25 -1.60
N PRO A 45 -3.42 1.44 -2.25
CA PRO A 45 -4.86 1.75 -2.35
C PRO A 45 -5.61 1.68 -1.02
N GLY A 46 -4.97 1.14 0.05
CA GLY A 46 -5.60 0.99 1.35
C GLY A 46 -6.77 0.01 1.37
N PRO A 47 -7.15 -0.48 2.53
CA PRO A 47 -6.35 -0.43 3.75
C PRO A 47 -5.09 -1.28 3.65
N MET A 48 -4.02 -0.90 4.33
CA MET A 48 -2.76 -1.62 4.28
C MET A 48 -2.63 -2.60 5.45
N ASN A 49 -1.88 -3.68 5.23
CA ASN A 49 -1.47 -4.60 6.29
C ASN A 49 -0.07 -4.23 6.75
N ARG A 50 0.01 -3.42 7.79
CA ARG A 50 1.30 -2.95 8.32
C ARG A 50 2.16 -4.11 8.79
N GLY A 51 3.43 -4.11 8.42
CA GLY A 51 4.35 -5.18 8.76
C GLY A 51 4.16 -6.45 7.94
N VAL A 52 3.39 -6.39 6.86
CA VAL A 52 3.20 -7.51 5.93
C VAL A 52 3.69 -7.11 4.54
N GLU A 53 2.92 -6.31 3.81
CA GLU A 53 3.39 -5.82 2.51
C GLU A 53 4.17 -4.51 2.59
N ILE A 54 4.09 -3.81 3.72
CA ILE A 54 4.79 -2.53 3.90
C ILE A 54 5.20 -2.34 5.35
N ASP A 55 6.40 -1.80 5.56
CA ASP A 55 6.89 -1.45 6.88
C ASP A 55 6.05 -0.32 7.51
N THR A 56 5.74 -0.44 8.81
CA THR A 56 4.90 0.53 9.51
C THR A 56 5.49 1.94 9.49
N LYS A 57 6.79 2.07 9.74
CA LYS A 57 7.45 3.37 9.74
C LYS A 57 7.43 4.01 8.36
N LEU A 58 7.62 3.19 7.34
CA LEU A 58 7.64 3.66 5.96
C LEU A 58 6.26 4.12 5.51
N ALA A 59 5.21 3.40 5.93
CA ALA A 59 3.83 3.76 5.60
C ALA A 59 3.42 5.12 6.19
N ASP A 60 3.99 5.48 7.31
CA ASP A 60 3.67 6.72 8.02
C ASP A 60 4.66 7.86 7.74
N ASP A 61 5.69 7.63 6.95
CA ASP A 61 6.69 8.65 6.63
C ASP A 61 6.12 9.68 5.67
N ILE A 62 5.84 10.88 6.18
CA ILE A 62 5.21 11.96 5.42
C ILE A 62 6.07 12.46 4.25
N ASN A 63 7.37 12.17 4.26
CA ASN A 63 8.26 12.63 3.19
C ASN A 63 8.20 11.75 1.95
N VAL A 64 7.77 10.49 2.09
CA VAL A 64 7.76 9.54 0.97
C VAL A 64 6.42 8.87 0.77
N SER A 65 5.58 8.77 1.80
CA SER A 65 4.30 8.06 1.71
C SER A 65 3.16 8.99 1.34
N LEU A 66 2.41 8.64 0.30
CA LEU A 66 1.21 9.33 -0.13
C LEU A 66 -0.07 8.57 0.21
N VAL A 67 0.04 7.54 1.04
CA VAL A 67 -1.09 6.63 1.30
C VAL A 67 -2.29 7.38 1.88
N LYS A 68 -2.06 8.25 2.85
CA LYS A 68 -3.12 9.03 3.47
C LYS A 68 -3.82 9.96 2.46
N GLU A 69 -3.03 10.71 1.70
CA GLU A 69 -3.55 11.63 0.69
C GLU A 69 -4.28 10.86 -0.42
N GLN A 70 -3.77 9.72 -0.81
CA GLN A 70 -4.38 8.87 -1.82
C GLN A 70 -5.78 8.41 -1.40
N VAL A 71 -5.93 7.98 -0.15
CA VAL A 71 -7.23 7.53 0.37
C VAL A 71 -8.22 8.70 0.42
N GLU A 72 -7.79 9.86 0.90
CA GLU A 72 -8.62 11.07 0.98
C GLU A 72 -9.06 11.53 -0.42
N LEU A 73 -8.14 11.62 -1.36
CA LEU A 73 -8.43 12.05 -2.72
C LEU A 73 -9.28 11.03 -3.47
N GLY A 74 -9.16 9.74 -3.14
CA GLY A 74 -9.98 8.70 -3.72
C GLY A 74 -11.47 8.91 -3.44
N VAL A 75 -11.83 9.39 -2.26
CA VAL A 75 -13.21 9.73 -1.93
C VAL A 75 -13.70 10.87 -2.84
N ALA A 76 -12.90 11.91 -2.99
CA ALA A 76 -13.28 13.05 -3.84
C ALA A 76 -13.45 12.64 -5.30
N VAL A 77 -12.57 11.79 -5.81
CA VAL A 77 -12.66 11.29 -7.20
C VAL A 77 -13.93 10.47 -7.39
N ARG A 78 -14.25 9.58 -6.44
CA ARG A 78 -15.48 8.78 -6.53
C ARG A 78 -16.73 9.67 -6.49
N MET A 79 -16.74 10.69 -5.65
CA MET A 79 -17.85 11.66 -5.63
C MET A 79 -18.00 12.38 -6.96
N ALA A 80 -16.92 12.80 -7.56
CA ALA A 80 -16.92 13.46 -8.86
C ALA A 80 -17.46 12.53 -9.95
N CYS A 81 -17.04 11.27 -9.96
CA CYS A 81 -17.53 10.28 -10.92
C CYS A 81 -19.04 10.06 -10.78
N LEU A 82 -19.54 9.93 -9.55
CA LEU A 82 -20.95 9.77 -9.29
C LEU A 82 -21.74 10.98 -9.78
N LYS A 83 -21.24 12.18 -9.53
CA LYS A 83 -21.89 13.41 -9.97
C LYS A 83 -21.98 13.50 -11.50
N ILE A 84 -20.93 13.08 -12.21
CA ILE A 84 -20.87 13.15 -13.67
C ILE A 84 -21.74 12.08 -14.34
N TYR A 85 -21.68 10.84 -13.85
CA TYR A 85 -22.26 9.69 -14.52
C TYR A 85 -23.61 9.24 -13.96
N CYS A 86 -23.98 9.63 -12.76
CA CYS A 86 -25.23 9.26 -12.11
C CYS A 86 -26.13 10.48 -11.95
N LYS A 87 -26.55 11.02 -13.06
CA LYS A 87 -27.48 12.16 -13.07
C LYS A 87 -28.91 11.72 -12.84
#